data_f6d080d3f92161c0908c1b8fed1ba7cc
#
_entry.id   f6d080d3f92161c0908c1b8fed1ba7cc
#
_cell.length_a   1.000
_cell.length_b   1.000
_cell.length_c   1.000
_cell.angle_alpha   90.00
_cell.angle_beta   90.00
_cell.angle_gamma   90.00
#
_symmetry.space_group_name_H-M   'P 1'
#
loop_
_entity.id
_entity.type
_entity.pdbx_description
1 polymer ?
#
loop_
_entity_poly.entity_id
_entity_poly.type
_entity_poly.pdbx_seq_one_letter_code
_entity_poly.pdbx_strand_id
1 'polypeptide(L)'
;IPEEFLELLPDSPRDEDLPPRQLPAWAEAKVIANPAHGDRVLDDLCTLFAALRMDMLEQLPRMSGIQTSYWQLLLILSKSLDLLDEHQQPKENARVFLGKPRSEALRWLAQSWANSHAFDELRMAPSLRCEGTWQHDTIAPRRKILEWLNALPNLTWFKVEDFVDDVFRQQADFLRSGADYNTWIISTSDASARLLHGFEHWRDVEGQYIRFLIAQVLVYLGMVRTGKLLNQSEDLVFQVLPEFSGLLSPDGSLELPEEDQSVLVGRDGKLEMTPLVPRIARYQLARFAEWRTLQADRYVFQLTPASLQAAGE
;
A
#
# COMPACT_ATOMS: atom_id res chain seq x y z
N ILE A 1 17.73 -10.75 32.44
CA ILE A 1 19.05 -11.44 32.50
C ILE A 1 19.88 -10.60 33.45
N PRO A 2 20.53 -11.16 34.49
CA PRO A 2 21.48 -10.42 35.34
C PRO A 2 22.58 -9.78 34.50
N GLU A 3 22.98 -8.54 34.84
CA GLU A 3 24.01 -7.79 34.11
C GLU A 3 25.30 -8.55 33.85
N GLU A 4 25.66 -9.40 34.80
CA GLU A 4 26.85 -10.28 34.75
C GLU A 4 26.86 -11.26 33.56
N PHE A 5 25.69 -11.56 32.96
CA PHE A 5 25.57 -12.43 31.78
C PHE A 5 25.53 -11.67 30.47
N LEU A 6 25.34 -10.35 30.51
CA LEU A 6 25.32 -9.53 29.28
C LEU A 6 26.72 -9.46 28.64
N GLU A 7 27.79 -9.50 29.47
CA GLU A 7 29.16 -9.50 28.98
C GLU A 7 29.60 -10.85 28.36
N LEU A 8 28.82 -11.92 28.61
CA LEU A 8 29.08 -13.26 28.07
C LEU A 8 28.30 -13.57 26.80
N LEU A 9 27.36 -12.70 26.44
CA LEU A 9 26.66 -12.85 25.18
C LEU A 9 27.57 -12.39 24.04
N PRO A 10 27.69 -13.18 22.96
CA PRO A 10 28.38 -12.70 21.78
C PRO A 10 27.68 -11.39 21.31
N ASP A 11 28.48 -10.42 20.91
CA ASP A 11 27.97 -9.22 20.27
C ASP A 11 26.98 -9.64 19.19
N SER A 12 25.78 -9.07 19.23
CA SER A 12 24.83 -9.28 18.11
C SER A 12 25.51 -8.82 16.83
N PRO A 13 25.51 -9.64 15.77
CA PRO A 13 26.15 -9.23 14.52
C PRO A 13 25.58 -7.87 14.10
N ARG A 14 26.46 -6.91 13.84
CA ARG A 14 26.06 -5.63 13.29
C ARG A 14 25.47 -5.86 11.90
N ASP A 15 24.51 -5.04 11.48
CA ASP A 15 23.92 -5.16 10.15
C ASP A 15 24.97 -5.20 9.02
N GLU A 16 26.13 -4.57 9.24
CA GLU A 16 27.28 -4.57 8.33
C GLU A 16 28.01 -5.93 8.22
N ASP A 17 27.82 -6.80 9.21
CA ASP A 17 28.48 -8.12 9.28
C ASP A 17 27.60 -9.25 8.66
N LEU A 18 26.37 -8.95 8.30
CA LEU A 18 25.47 -9.95 7.70
C LEU A 18 25.83 -10.16 6.22
N PRO A 19 25.89 -11.41 5.76
CA PRO A 19 26.15 -11.67 4.35
C PRO A 19 25.04 -11.06 3.49
N PRO A 20 25.38 -10.59 2.27
CA PRO A 20 24.37 -10.06 1.37
C PRO A 20 23.26 -11.10 1.12
N ARG A 21 22.01 -10.66 1.05
CA ARG A 21 20.85 -11.53 0.83
C ARG A 21 20.97 -12.25 -0.50
N GLN A 22 21.00 -13.58 -0.45
CA GLN A 22 21.02 -14.44 -1.63
C GLN A 22 19.69 -15.22 -1.70
N LEU A 23 18.69 -14.60 -2.31
CA LEU A 23 17.41 -15.26 -2.56
C LEU A 23 17.44 -16.01 -3.89
N PRO A 24 16.82 -17.19 -3.99
CA PRO A 24 16.65 -17.88 -5.26
C PRO A 24 15.85 -17.02 -6.24
N ALA A 25 16.47 -16.69 -7.39
CA ALA A 25 15.83 -15.91 -8.44
C ALA A 25 15.07 -16.80 -9.42
N TRP A 26 13.93 -16.31 -9.90
CA TRP A 26 13.09 -17.00 -10.86
C TRP A 26 13.09 -16.29 -12.21
N ALA A 27 13.17 -17.07 -13.30
CA ALA A 27 13.14 -16.51 -14.65
C ALA A 27 11.73 -15.96 -14.98
N GLU A 28 11.68 -14.81 -15.65
CA GLU A 28 10.43 -14.16 -16.12
C GLU A 28 9.48 -15.14 -16.84
N ALA A 29 10.02 -16.00 -17.71
CA ALA A 29 9.26 -16.99 -18.47
C ALA A 29 8.51 -18.03 -17.60
N LYS A 30 8.80 -18.09 -16.30
CA LYS A 30 8.13 -18.99 -15.35
C LYS A 30 7.07 -18.28 -14.50
N VAL A 31 6.85 -16.99 -14.71
CA VAL A 31 5.97 -16.17 -13.90
C VAL A 31 4.77 -15.66 -14.72
N ILE A 32 3.58 -15.80 -14.15
CA ILE A 32 2.38 -15.09 -14.59
C ILE A 32 2.32 -13.82 -13.75
N ALA A 33 2.82 -12.72 -14.31
CA ALA A 33 2.87 -11.44 -13.61
C ALA A 33 1.50 -10.78 -13.54
N ASN A 34 1.15 -10.22 -12.39
CA ASN A 34 0.02 -9.32 -12.28
C ASN A 34 0.33 -8.00 -13.00
N PRO A 35 -0.67 -7.26 -13.50
CA PRO A 35 -0.46 -5.90 -13.98
C PRO A 35 0.25 -5.05 -12.91
N ALA A 36 1.23 -4.25 -13.32
CA ALA A 36 1.83 -3.28 -12.42
C ALA A 36 0.81 -2.20 -12.05
N HIS A 37 0.74 -1.83 -10.78
CA HIS A 37 -0.13 -0.73 -10.34
C HIS A 37 0.41 0.64 -10.76
N GLY A 38 1.74 0.78 -10.82
CA GLY A 38 2.38 2.04 -11.15
C GLY A 38 1.88 3.18 -10.26
N ASP A 39 1.46 4.26 -10.89
CA ASP A 39 0.91 5.45 -10.23
C ASP A 39 -0.62 5.47 -10.12
N ARG A 40 -1.29 4.35 -10.42
CA ARG A 40 -2.76 4.22 -10.39
C ARG A 40 -3.37 4.60 -9.03
N VAL A 41 -2.66 4.36 -7.93
CA VAL A 41 -3.12 4.75 -6.59
C VAL A 41 -3.52 6.23 -6.50
N LEU A 42 -2.90 7.10 -7.30
CA LEU A 42 -3.22 8.53 -7.35
C LEU A 42 -4.63 8.78 -7.91
N ASP A 43 -5.00 8.02 -8.93
CA ASP A 43 -6.31 8.09 -9.58
C ASP A 43 -7.40 7.47 -8.69
N ASP A 44 -7.06 6.39 -8.01
CA ASP A 44 -7.96 5.72 -7.08
C ASP A 44 -8.20 6.59 -5.84
N LEU A 45 -7.19 7.31 -5.32
CA LEU A 45 -7.35 8.30 -4.26
C LEU A 45 -8.23 9.47 -4.70
N CYS A 46 -8.07 9.96 -5.92
CA CYS A 46 -8.96 10.98 -6.48
C CYS A 46 -10.42 10.50 -6.49
N THR A 47 -10.64 9.27 -6.94
CA THR A 47 -11.97 8.64 -6.98
C THR A 47 -12.53 8.42 -5.57
N LEU A 48 -11.70 7.95 -4.62
CA LEU A 48 -12.09 7.81 -3.22
C LEU A 48 -12.54 9.15 -2.60
N PHE A 49 -11.74 10.20 -2.76
CA PHE A 49 -12.09 11.52 -2.22
C PHE A 49 -13.37 12.09 -2.83
N ALA A 50 -13.57 11.89 -4.13
CA ALA A 50 -14.82 12.27 -4.76
C ALA A 50 -16.02 11.47 -4.23
N ALA A 51 -15.85 10.15 -4.02
CA ALA A 51 -16.89 9.29 -3.47
C ALA A 51 -17.25 9.63 -2.02
N LEU A 52 -16.26 9.92 -1.18
CA LEU A 52 -16.47 10.35 0.21
C LEU A 52 -17.29 11.66 0.26
N ARG A 53 -16.94 12.62 -0.57
CA ARG A 53 -17.66 13.89 -0.68
C ARG A 53 -19.12 13.74 -1.12
N MET A 54 -19.40 12.68 -1.91
CA MET A 54 -20.73 12.40 -2.48
C MET A 54 -21.50 11.33 -1.70
N ASP A 55 -20.96 10.86 -0.55
CA ASP A 55 -21.52 9.75 0.24
C ASP A 55 -21.73 8.46 -0.59
N MET A 56 -20.77 8.15 -1.46
CA MET A 56 -20.85 7.02 -2.40
C MET A 56 -19.81 5.92 -2.10
N LEU A 57 -19.16 5.93 -0.94
CA LEU A 57 -18.09 4.99 -0.60
C LEU A 57 -18.51 3.52 -0.76
N GLU A 58 -19.71 3.17 -0.27
CA GLU A 58 -20.23 1.79 -0.34
C GLU A 58 -20.51 1.31 -1.78
N GLN A 59 -20.68 2.24 -2.71
CA GLN A 59 -20.95 1.93 -4.12
C GLN A 59 -19.66 1.69 -4.93
N LEU A 60 -18.51 2.19 -4.45
CA LEU A 60 -17.23 2.12 -5.16
C LEU A 60 -16.83 0.71 -5.58
N PRO A 61 -16.89 -0.34 -4.73
CA PRO A 61 -16.51 -1.68 -5.14
C PRO A 61 -17.32 -2.19 -6.33
N ARG A 62 -18.64 -1.92 -6.33
CA ARG A 62 -19.52 -2.33 -7.41
C ARG A 62 -19.27 -1.53 -8.70
N MET A 63 -19.00 -0.24 -8.58
CA MET A 63 -18.83 0.64 -9.75
C MET A 63 -17.47 0.45 -10.42
N SER A 64 -16.42 0.22 -9.63
CA SER A 64 -15.05 0.08 -10.11
C SER A 64 -14.66 -1.36 -10.43
N GLY A 65 -15.38 -2.36 -9.88
CA GLY A 65 -14.96 -3.76 -9.91
C GLY A 65 -13.77 -4.08 -9.01
N ILE A 66 -13.34 -3.15 -8.16
CA ILE A 66 -12.22 -3.30 -7.24
C ILE A 66 -12.74 -3.76 -5.88
N GLN A 67 -11.98 -4.65 -5.23
CA GLN A 67 -12.37 -5.23 -3.94
C GLN A 67 -12.53 -4.18 -2.84
N THR A 68 -13.49 -4.38 -1.96
CA THR A 68 -13.75 -3.50 -0.81
C THR A 68 -12.52 -3.31 0.08
N SER A 69 -11.72 -4.36 0.29
CA SER A 69 -10.50 -4.31 1.11
C SER A 69 -9.48 -3.29 0.60
N TYR A 70 -9.37 -3.12 -0.72
CA TYR A 70 -8.51 -2.10 -1.31
C TYR A 70 -8.99 -0.68 -0.97
N TRP A 71 -10.28 -0.39 -1.13
CA TRP A 71 -10.84 0.91 -0.78
C TRP A 71 -10.71 1.22 0.72
N GLN A 72 -10.86 0.20 1.57
CA GLN A 72 -10.62 0.33 3.01
C GLN A 72 -9.16 0.65 3.31
N LEU A 73 -8.21 0.00 2.64
CA LEU A 73 -6.78 0.31 2.79
C LEU A 73 -6.49 1.76 2.39
N LEU A 74 -6.99 2.23 1.24
CA LEU A 74 -6.83 3.62 0.81
C LEU A 74 -7.47 4.62 1.78
N LEU A 75 -8.62 4.26 2.36
CA LEU A 75 -9.28 5.09 3.38
C LEU A 75 -8.41 5.23 4.64
N ILE A 76 -7.86 4.13 5.14
CA ILE A 76 -6.97 4.12 6.30
C ILE A 76 -5.68 4.89 5.99
N LEU A 77 -5.08 4.67 4.82
CA LEU A 77 -3.91 5.41 4.36
C LEU A 77 -4.20 6.92 4.33
N SER A 78 -5.32 7.33 3.75
CA SER A 78 -5.72 8.74 3.67
C SER A 78 -5.91 9.38 5.04
N LYS A 79 -6.49 8.64 6.00
CA LYS A 79 -6.62 9.10 7.40
C LYS A 79 -5.26 9.24 8.08
N SER A 80 -4.38 8.24 7.92
CA SER A 80 -3.06 8.24 8.54
C SER A 80 -2.13 9.35 8.01
N LEU A 81 -2.44 9.89 6.84
CA LEU A 81 -1.71 10.98 6.19
C LEU A 81 -2.40 12.34 6.32
N ASP A 82 -3.39 12.45 7.19
CA ASP A 82 -4.13 13.70 7.46
C ASP A 82 -4.81 14.30 6.21
N LEU A 83 -5.24 13.46 5.27
CA LEU A 83 -5.98 13.87 4.08
C LEU A 83 -7.49 13.93 4.31
N LEU A 84 -8.00 13.26 5.38
CA LEU A 84 -9.40 13.21 5.76
C LEU A 84 -9.60 13.74 7.17
N ASP A 85 -10.76 14.34 7.42
CA ASP A 85 -11.17 14.75 8.75
C ASP A 85 -11.80 13.59 9.54
N GLU A 86 -12.31 13.87 10.76
CA GLU A 86 -12.95 12.90 11.64
C GLU A 86 -14.26 12.31 11.05
N HIS A 87 -14.92 13.05 10.18
CA HIS A 87 -16.13 12.63 9.44
C HIS A 87 -15.79 11.97 8.09
N GLN A 88 -14.52 11.66 7.84
CA GLN A 88 -14.01 11.09 6.59
C GLN A 88 -14.18 12.01 5.36
N GLN A 89 -14.37 13.31 5.57
CA GLN A 89 -14.43 14.25 4.46
C GLN A 89 -13.02 14.72 4.04
N PRO A 90 -12.79 14.88 2.72
CA PRO A 90 -11.51 15.36 2.22
C PRO A 90 -11.18 16.76 2.72
N LYS A 91 -10.02 16.89 3.39
CA LYS A 91 -9.45 18.16 3.88
C LYS A 91 -8.84 18.97 2.75
N GLU A 92 -8.41 20.21 3.07
CA GLU A 92 -7.66 21.03 2.12
C GLU A 92 -6.35 20.34 1.67
N ASN A 93 -5.69 19.60 2.57
CA ASN A 93 -4.50 18.81 2.24
C ASN A 93 -4.77 17.80 1.11
N ALA A 94 -5.96 17.19 1.06
CA ALA A 94 -6.34 16.30 -0.04
C ALA A 94 -6.45 17.05 -1.38
N ARG A 95 -6.97 18.28 -1.36
CA ARG A 95 -7.05 19.12 -2.58
C ARG A 95 -5.67 19.53 -3.06
N VAL A 96 -4.79 19.95 -2.14
CA VAL A 96 -3.39 20.26 -2.46
C VAL A 96 -2.70 19.02 -3.05
N PHE A 97 -2.89 17.85 -2.46
CA PHE A 97 -2.37 16.57 -2.97
C PHE A 97 -2.86 16.28 -4.40
N LEU A 98 -4.15 16.47 -4.68
CA LEU A 98 -4.72 16.25 -6.02
C LEU A 98 -4.18 17.23 -7.08
N GLY A 99 -3.71 18.40 -6.67
CA GLY A 99 -3.12 19.40 -7.57
C GLY A 99 -1.62 19.24 -7.83
N LYS A 100 -0.95 18.30 -7.17
CA LYS A 100 0.49 18.05 -7.39
C LYS A 100 0.75 17.33 -8.71
N PRO A 101 1.89 17.55 -9.37
CA PRO A 101 2.36 16.68 -10.46
C PRO A 101 2.36 15.21 -10.00
N ARG A 102 2.05 14.26 -10.90
CA ARG A 102 1.92 12.83 -10.55
C ARG A 102 3.17 12.29 -9.85
N SER A 103 4.35 12.59 -10.37
CA SER A 103 5.62 12.15 -9.79
C SER A 103 5.84 12.69 -8.37
N GLU A 104 5.50 13.96 -8.14
CA GLU A 104 5.58 14.59 -6.82
C GLU A 104 4.54 14.00 -5.85
N ALA A 105 3.31 13.79 -6.32
CA ALA A 105 2.24 13.23 -5.51
C ALA A 105 2.55 11.78 -5.07
N LEU A 106 3.05 10.94 -5.98
CA LEU A 106 3.38 9.55 -5.67
C LEU A 106 4.56 9.46 -4.69
N ARG A 107 5.60 10.29 -4.91
CA ARG A 107 6.72 10.38 -3.97
C ARG A 107 6.28 10.85 -2.60
N TRP A 108 5.50 11.91 -2.54
CA TRP A 108 4.95 12.41 -1.28
C TRP A 108 4.14 11.34 -0.54
N LEU A 109 3.29 10.61 -1.27
CA LEU A 109 2.47 9.53 -0.71
C LEU A 109 3.36 8.42 -0.12
N ALA A 110 4.36 7.96 -0.88
CA ALA A 110 5.28 6.92 -0.45
C ALA A 110 6.11 7.31 0.77
N GLN A 111 6.69 8.52 0.77
CA GLN A 111 7.49 9.03 1.87
C GLN A 111 6.65 9.31 3.12
N SER A 112 5.45 9.87 2.95
CA SER A 112 4.53 10.13 4.05
C SER A 112 4.08 8.83 4.70
N TRP A 113 3.75 7.81 3.90
CA TRP A 113 3.46 6.48 4.43
C TRP A 113 4.66 5.88 5.14
N ALA A 114 5.87 5.91 4.52
CA ALA A 114 7.08 5.32 5.10
C ALA A 114 7.41 5.91 6.50
N ASN A 115 7.03 7.14 6.76
CA ASN A 115 7.26 7.86 8.02
C ASN A 115 6.01 8.01 8.91
N SER A 116 4.89 7.37 8.56
CA SER A 116 3.65 7.48 9.34
C SER A 116 3.65 6.53 10.53
N HIS A 117 3.52 7.06 11.75
CA HIS A 117 3.23 6.27 12.95
C HIS A 117 1.77 5.81 13.00
N ALA A 118 0.87 6.51 12.32
CA ALA A 118 -0.56 6.23 12.35
C ALA A 118 -0.98 5.09 11.42
N PHE A 119 -0.13 4.70 10.46
CA PHE A 119 -0.38 3.56 9.60
C PHE A 119 0.28 2.31 10.20
N ASP A 120 -0.52 1.32 10.56
CA ASP A 120 -0.10 0.13 11.28
C ASP A 120 -0.42 -1.13 10.46
N GLU A 121 0.56 -1.61 9.72
CA GLU A 121 0.43 -2.77 8.84
C GLU A 121 0.08 -4.05 9.60
N LEU A 122 0.58 -4.19 10.82
CA LEU A 122 0.31 -5.38 11.63
C LEU A 122 -1.18 -5.47 12.00
N ARG A 123 -1.77 -4.35 12.42
CA ARG A 123 -3.21 -4.28 12.73
C ARG A 123 -4.11 -4.33 11.50
N MET A 124 -3.55 -4.06 10.33
CA MET A 124 -4.26 -4.10 9.06
C MET A 124 -4.15 -5.43 8.33
N ALA A 125 -3.23 -6.31 8.73
CA ALA A 125 -3.05 -7.62 8.09
C ALA A 125 -4.34 -8.44 8.22
N PRO A 126 -5.01 -8.84 7.10
CA PRO A 126 -6.36 -9.43 7.14
C PRO A 126 -6.45 -10.75 7.89
N SER A 127 -5.33 -11.47 7.99
CA SER A 127 -5.23 -12.76 8.69
C SER A 127 -5.06 -12.63 10.19
N LEU A 128 -4.83 -11.42 10.70
CA LEU A 128 -4.55 -11.16 12.10
C LEU A 128 -5.64 -10.32 12.75
N ARG A 129 -5.88 -10.60 14.03
CA ARG A 129 -6.69 -9.79 14.93
C ARG A 129 -5.81 -9.34 16.09
N CYS A 130 -5.53 -8.05 16.17
CA CYS A 130 -4.73 -7.44 17.23
C CYS A 130 -5.67 -6.79 18.25
N GLU A 131 -5.62 -7.23 19.51
CA GLU A 131 -6.48 -6.74 20.59
C GLU A 131 -5.66 -6.01 21.67
N GLY A 132 -6.30 -5.08 22.37
CA GLY A 132 -5.67 -4.32 23.44
C GLY A 132 -4.98 -3.04 22.98
N THR A 133 -4.46 -2.30 23.97
CA THR A 133 -3.88 -0.96 23.80
C THR A 133 -2.34 -0.94 23.74
N TRP A 134 -1.70 -2.13 23.56
CA TRP A 134 -0.26 -2.19 23.38
C TRP A 134 0.18 -1.38 22.15
N GLN A 135 1.33 -0.75 22.26
CA GLN A 135 1.91 0.05 21.20
C GLN A 135 3.23 -0.58 20.75
N HIS A 136 3.56 -0.35 19.50
CA HIS A 136 4.85 -0.74 18.92
C HIS A 136 5.33 0.37 17.98
N ASP A 137 6.61 0.33 17.66
CA ASP A 137 7.15 1.19 16.63
C ASP A 137 6.68 0.66 15.25
N THR A 138 5.91 1.47 14.53
CA THR A 138 5.43 1.12 13.18
C THR A 138 6.45 1.50 12.10
N ILE A 139 7.38 2.42 12.39
CA ILE A 139 8.33 2.94 11.41
C ILE A 139 9.57 2.04 11.32
N ALA A 140 10.18 1.66 12.45
CA ALA A 140 11.42 0.89 12.43
C ALA A 140 11.31 -0.45 11.69
N PRO A 141 10.28 -1.31 11.94
CA PRO A 141 10.09 -2.53 11.16
C PRO A 141 9.87 -2.28 9.66
N ARG A 142 9.06 -1.27 9.33
CA ARG A 142 8.81 -0.86 7.95
C ARG A 142 10.09 -0.45 7.25
N ARG A 143 10.87 0.44 7.86
CA ARG A 143 12.17 0.90 7.34
C ARG A 143 13.10 -0.27 7.09
N LYS A 144 13.17 -1.21 8.03
CA LYS A 144 14.03 -2.40 7.92
C LYS A 144 13.65 -3.28 6.71
N ILE A 145 12.35 -3.55 6.51
CA ILE A 145 11.90 -4.28 5.33
C ILE A 145 12.23 -3.51 4.03
N LEU A 146 12.03 -2.19 4.03
CA LEU A 146 12.35 -1.36 2.85
C LEU A 146 13.86 -1.37 2.53
N GLU A 147 14.73 -1.31 3.53
CA GLU A 147 16.19 -1.44 3.38
C GLU A 147 16.54 -2.79 2.74
N TRP A 148 15.94 -3.87 3.23
CA TRP A 148 16.20 -5.22 2.71
C TRP A 148 15.69 -5.42 1.28
N LEU A 149 14.54 -4.86 0.95
CA LEU A 149 14.02 -4.90 -0.42
C LEU A 149 14.88 -4.07 -1.36
N ASN A 150 15.37 -2.90 -0.91
CA ASN A 150 16.24 -2.04 -1.72
C ASN A 150 17.62 -2.68 -2.03
N ALA A 151 18.05 -3.65 -1.23
CA ALA A 151 19.26 -4.42 -1.47
C ALA A 151 19.09 -5.52 -2.52
N LEU A 152 17.85 -5.84 -2.91
CA LEU A 152 17.58 -6.83 -3.96
C LEU A 152 17.74 -6.22 -5.36
N PRO A 153 18.19 -7.02 -6.34
CA PRO A 153 18.25 -6.55 -7.73
C PRO A 153 16.85 -6.26 -8.28
N ASN A 154 16.70 -5.10 -8.91
CA ASN A 154 15.46 -4.70 -9.56
C ASN A 154 15.06 -5.68 -10.67
N LEU A 155 13.76 -5.77 -10.96
CA LEU A 155 13.18 -6.58 -12.03
C LEU A 155 13.54 -8.07 -11.96
N THR A 156 13.94 -8.55 -10.78
CA THR A 156 14.23 -9.95 -10.51
C THR A 156 13.11 -10.55 -9.67
N TRP A 157 12.60 -11.72 -10.07
CA TRP A 157 11.51 -12.38 -9.37
C TRP A 157 12.02 -13.24 -8.21
N PHE A 158 11.41 -13.04 -7.04
CA PHE A 158 11.68 -13.81 -5.82
C PHE A 158 10.37 -14.34 -5.25
N LYS A 159 10.40 -15.48 -4.56
CA LYS A 159 9.25 -15.92 -3.76
C LYS A 159 9.12 -15.06 -2.51
N VAL A 160 7.90 -14.72 -2.15
CA VAL A 160 7.65 -14.01 -0.88
C VAL A 160 8.06 -14.88 0.30
N GLU A 161 7.82 -16.19 0.24
CA GLU A 161 8.20 -17.12 1.32
C GLU A 161 9.73 -17.25 1.48
N ASP A 162 10.50 -17.24 0.39
CA ASP A 162 11.95 -17.24 0.48
C ASP A 162 12.47 -15.97 1.19
N PHE A 163 11.83 -14.82 0.93
CA PHE A 163 12.15 -13.58 1.63
C PHE A 163 11.75 -13.62 3.11
N VAL A 164 10.57 -14.16 3.44
CA VAL A 164 10.12 -14.35 4.82
C VAL A 164 11.09 -15.25 5.57
N ASP A 165 11.53 -16.36 4.95
CA ASP A 165 12.49 -17.31 5.54
C ASP A 165 13.87 -16.70 5.74
N ASP A 166 14.28 -15.82 4.83
CA ASP A 166 15.55 -15.11 4.94
C ASP A 166 15.52 -14.10 6.09
N VAL A 167 14.44 -13.33 6.23
CA VAL A 167 14.24 -12.42 7.37
C VAL A 167 14.22 -13.19 8.69
N PHE A 168 13.52 -14.33 8.75
CA PHE A 168 13.48 -15.18 9.93
C PHE A 168 14.90 -15.63 10.37
N ARG A 169 15.77 -15.99 9.42
CA ARG A 169 17.12 -16.46 9.72
C ARG A 169 18.08 -15.35 10.13
N GLN A 170 17.90 -14.15 9.56
CA GLN A 170 18.87 -13.07 9.75
C GLN A 170 18.50 -12.13 10.90
N GLN A 171 17.21 -11.82 11.06
CA GLN A 171 16.75 -10.84 12.06
C GLN A 171 15.30 -11.10 12.46
N ALA A 172 15.06 -12.18 13.19
CA ALA A 172 13.70 -12.57 13.59
C ALA A 172 13.00 -11.54 14.49
N ASP A 173 13.74 -10.74 15.24
CA ASP A 173 13.22 -9.75 16.20
C ASP A 173 13.00 -8.33 15.59
N PHE A 174 12.99 -8.20 14.26
CA PHE A 174 12.86 -6.91 13.57
C PHE A 174 11.55 -6.17 13.91
N LEU A 175 10.47 -6.90 14.15
CA LEU A 175 9.15 -6.35 14.47
C LEU A 175 8.96 -6.19 15.98
N ARG A 176 9.36 -7.18 16.75
CA ARG A 176 9.27 -7.22 18.22
C ARG A 176 10.66 -7.07 18.84
N SER A 177 11.11 -5.81 18.94
CA SER A 177 12.40 -5.51 19.55
C SER A 177 12.48 -6.06 20.98
N GLY A 178 13.62 -6.66 21.33
CA GLY A 178 13.80 -7.30 22.62
C GLY A 178 13.20 -8.70 22.74
N ALA A 179 12.80 -9.31 21.62
CA ALA A 179 12.27 -10.68 21.53
C ALA A 179 11.07 -10.95 22.47
N ASP A 180 10.24 -9.94 22.69
CA ASP A 180 9.01 -10.08 23.48
C ASP A 180 7.86 -10.60 22.60
N TYR A 181 7.72 -11.91 22.57
CA TYR A 181 6.70 -12.61 21.78
C TYR A 181 5.41 -12.92 22.59
N ASN A 182 5.30 -12.39 23.81
CA ASN A 182 4.27 -12.82 24.75
C ASN A 182 3.34 -11.71 25.23
N THR A 183 3.70 -10.44 25.09
CA THR A 183 2.88 -9.33 25.61
C THR A 183 1.79 -8.86 24.66
N TRP A 184 1.93 -9.10 23.36
CA TRP A 184 0.92 -8.69 22.38
C TRP A 184 -0.19 -9.72 22.27
N ILE A 185 -1.43 -9.28 22.38
CA ILE A 185 -2.61 -10.15 22.20
C ILE A 185 -2.95 -10.15 20.71
N ILE A 186 -2.46 -11.18 20.02
CA ILE A 186 -2.70 -11.38 18.59
C ILE A 186 -3.32 -12.76 18.39
N SER A 187 -4.36 -12.84 17.58
CA SER A 187 -5.02 -14.09 17.19
C SER A 187 -5.24 -14.15 15.69
N THR A 188 -5.55 -15.34 15.17
CA THR A 188 -6.01 -15.48 13.81
C THR A 188 -7.37 -14.78 13.64
N SER A 189 -7.61 -14.20 12.45
CA SER A 189 -8.88 -13.53 12.14
C SER A 189 -10.01 -14.48 11.76
N ASP A 190 -9.72 -15.77 11.59
CA ASP A 190 -10.71 -16.81 11.27
C ASP A 190 -11.61 -17.15 12.46
N ALA A 191 -12.59 -18.03 12.24
CA ALA A 191 -13.56 -18.42 13.27
C ALA A 191 -12.93 -19.15 14.48
N SER A 192 -11.70 -19.67 14.35
CA SER A 192 -11.00 -20.34 15.46
C SER A 192 -10.46 -19.35 16.47
N ALA A 193 -10.19 -18.11 16.06
CA ALA A 193 -9.57 -17.04 16.85
C ALA A 193 -8.37 -17.56 17.69
N ARG A 194 -7.51 -18.41 17.07
CA ARG A 194 -6.37 -19.04 17.72
C ARG A 194 -5.38 -17.98 18.18
N LEU A 195 -5.04 -17.97 19.45
CA LEU A 195 -4.02 -17.06 20.00
C LEU A 195 -2.64 -17.40 19.44
N LEU A 196 -1.93 -16.38 18.96
CA LEU A 196 -0.58 -16.46 18.37
C LEU A 196 0.44 -15.92 19.41
N HIS A 197 0.74 -16.77 20.37
CA HIS A 197 1.58 -16.45 21.53
C HIS A 197 2.89 -17.26 21.47
N GLY A 198 4.03 -16.63 21.68
CA GLY A 198 5.33 -17.28 21.61
C GLY A 198 6.02 -17.17 20.25
N PHE A 199 7.32 -17.46 20.25
CA PHE A 199 8.17 -17.40 19.07
C PHE A 199 7.79 -18.44 17.99
N GLU A 200 7.16 -19.54 18.38
CA GLU A 200 6.69 -20.59 17.47
C GLU A 200 5.67 -20.05 16.44
N HIS A 201 5.00 -18.94 16.76
CA HIS A 201 4.06 -18.26 15.87
C HIS A 201 4.67 -17.12 15.04
N TRP A 202 6.00 -17.02 14.98
CA TRP A 202 6.68 -15.95 14.23
C TRP A 202 6.21 -15.88 12.77
N ARG A 203 6.08 -17.02 12.08
CA ARG A 203 5.62 -17.05 10.69
C ARG A 203 4.17 -16.63 10.52
N ASP A 204 3.36 -16.85 11.57
CA ASP A 204 1.95 -16.47 11.60
C ASP A 204 1.76 -14.96 11.89
N VAL A 205 2.72 -14.29 12.53
CA VAL A 205 2.64 -12.87 12.88
C VAL A 205 3.60 -12.04 12.02
N GLU A 206 4.90 -12.15 12.22
CA GLU A 206 5.92 -11.41 11.46
C GLU A 206 5.91 -11.78 9.98
N GLY A 207 5.75 -13.07 9.69
CA GLY A 207 5.60 -13.54 8.32
C GLY A 207 4.37 -12.94 7.63
N GLN A 208 3.23 -12.82 8.34
CA GLN A 208 2.03 -12.17 7.78
C GLN A 208 2.20 -10.67 7.61
N TYR A 209 2.89 -10.00 8.52
CA TYR A 209 3.27 -8.60 8.36
C TYR A 209 4.06 -8.38 7.05
N ILE A 210 5.08 -9.19 6.80
CA ILE A 210 5.90 -9.11 5.58
C ILE A 210 5.06 -9.38 4.32
N ARG A 211 4.24 -10.46 4.34
CA ARG A 211 3.37 -10.81 3.22
C ARG A 211 2.38 -9.71 2.89
N PHE A 212 1.74 -9.13 3.90
CA PHE A 212 0.80 -8.03 3.73
C PHE A 212 1.49 -6.79 3.15
N LEU A 213 2.66 -6.44 3.68
CA LEU A 213 3.44 -5.30 3.21
C LEU A 213 3.82 -5.45 1.73
N ILE A 214 4.40 -6.59 1.34
CA ILE A 214 4.84 -6.84 -0.04
C ILE A 214 3.63 -6.98 -0.98
N ALA A 215 2.66 -7.83 -0.62
CA ALA A 215 1.59 -8.22 -1.55
C ALA A 215 0.49 -7.17 -1.71
N GLN A 216 0.38 -6.22 -0.80
CA GLN A 216 -0.66 -5.19 -0.84
C GLN A 216 -0.07 -3.79 -0.80
N VAL A 217 0.54 -3.36 0.30
CA VAL A 217 0.93 -1.96 0.47
C VAL A 217 1.92 -1.50 -0.61
N LEU A 218 3.02 -2.24 -0.79
CA LEU A 218 4.06 -1.88 -1.76
C LEU A 218 3.62 -2.04 -3.22
N VAL A 219 2.73 -2.99 -3.51
CA VAL A 219 2.10 -3.13 -4.83
C VAL A 219 1.30 -1.88 -5.15
N TYR A 220 0.45 -1.43 -4.22
CA TYR A 220 -0.40 -0.27 -4.45
C TYR A 220 0.37 1.06 -4.52
N LEU A 221 1.49 1.14 -3.82
CA LEU A 221 2.40 2.29 -3.93
C LEU A 221 3.31 2.25 -5.17
N GLY A 222 3.17 1.23 -6.04
CA GLY A 222 3.98 1.10 -7.26
C GLY A 222 5.45 0.77 -7.02
N MET A 223 5.78 0.21 -5.85
CA MET A 223 7.16 -0.11 -5.47
C MET A 223 7.57 -1.53 -5.85
N VAL A 224 6.61 -2.45 -5.84
CA VAL A 224 6.81 -3.84 -6.23
C VAL A 224 5.72 -4.28 -7.20
N ARG A 225 6.02 -5.32 -7.96
CA ARG A 225 5.06 -6.06 -8.78
C ARG A 225 4.98 -7.49 -8.30
N THR A 226 3.80 -8.07 -8.28
CA THR A 226 3.59 -9.46 -7.88
C THR A 226 3.22 -10.34 -9.06
N GLY A 227 3.33 -11.65 -8.86
CA GLY A 227 2.95 -12.66 -9.83
C GLY A 227 2.80 -14.02 -9.17
N LYS A 228 2.52 -15.04 -10.00
CA LYS A 228 2.43 -16.44 -9.59
C LYS A 228 3.32 -17.30 -10.47
N LEU A 229 3.88 -18.36 -9.92
CA LEU A 229 4.64 -19.34 -10.72
C LEU A 229 3.71 -20.19 -11.56
N LEU A 230 4.08 -20.44 -12.84
CA LEU A 230 3.28 -21.19 -13.82
C LEU A 230 2.87 -22.59 -13.34
N ASN A 231 3.74 -23.28 -12.61
CA ASN A 231 3.53 -24.66 -12.17
C ASN A 231 3.27 -24.78 -10.67
N GLN A 232 3.18 -23.69 -9.94
CA GLN A 232 2.98 -23.61 -8.49
C GLN A 232 2.05 -22.43 -8.23
N SER A 233 0.78 -22.62 -8.52
CA SER A 233 -0.23 -21.52 -8.54
C SER A 233 -0.45 -20.84 -7.17
N GLU A 234 0.01 -21.43 -6.08
CA GLU A 234 -0.11 -20.88 -4.73
C GLU A 234 1.11 -20.01 -4.34
N ASP A 235 2.25 -20.20 -5.02
CA ASP A 235 3.46 -19.46 -4.70
C ASP A 235 3.40 -18.02 -5.24
N LEU A 236 3.24 -17.07 -4.33
CA LEU A 236 3.33 -15.66 -4.63
C LEU A 236 4.79 -15.27 -4.83
N VAL A 237 5.06 -14.64 -5.98
CA VAL A 237 6.36 -14.05 -6.28
C VAL A 237 6.25 -12.55 -6.41
N PHE A 238 7.35 -11.85 -6.15
CA PHE A 238 7.45 -10.39 -6.29
C PHE A 238 8.76 -10.01 -6.97
N GLN A 239 8.77 -8.83 -7.56
CA GLN A 239 9.97 -8.13 -8.03
C GLN A 239 9.94 -6.69 -7.56
N VAL A 240 11.12 -6.15 -7.21
CA VAL A 240 11.29 -4.74 -6.87
C VAL A 240 11.35 -3.96 -8.17
N LEU A 241 10.59 -2.88 -8.27
CA LEU A 241 10.55 -2.02 -9.44
C LEU A 241 11.66 -0.96 -9.39
N PRO A 242 12.17 -0.49 -10.54
CA PRO A 242 13.23 0.51 -10.58
C PRO A 242 12.87 1.82 -9.85
N GLU A 243 11.59 2.17 -9.82
CA GLU A 243 11.06 3.36 -9.19
C GLU A 243 11.15 3.32 -7.64
N PHE A 244 11.35 2.14 -7.06
CA PHE A 244 11.35 1.91 -5.61
C PHE A 244 12.28 2.89 -4.85
N SER A 245 13.54 2.94 -5.23
CA SER A 245 14.52 3.82 -4.59
C SER A 245 14.22 5.31 -4.83
N GLY A 246 13.75 5.65 -6.03
CA GLY A 246 13.36 7.02 -6.40
C GLY A 246 12.16 7.54 -5.61
N LEU A 247 11.23 6.66 -5.22
CA LEU A 247 10.07 7.03 -4.40
C LEU A 247 10.45 7.33 -2.95
N LEU A 248 11.42 6.63 -2.40
CA LEU A 248 11.82 6.75 -0.99
C LEU A 248 12.94 7.77 -0.77
N SER A 249 13.74 8.07 -1.79
CA SER A 249 14.81 9.07 -1.70
C SER A 249 14.26 10.50 -1.81
N PRO A 250 14.69 11.44 -0.96
CA PRO A 250 14.34 12.86 -1.11
C PRO A 250 14.72 13.46 -2.47
N ASP A 251 15.88 13.03 -3.02
CA ASP A 251 16.43 13.50 -4.29
C ASP A 251 16.16 12.55 -5.45
N GLY A 252 15.33 11.54 -5.24
CA GLY A 252 15.01 10.55 -6.27
C GLY A 252 14.29 11.16 -7.47
N SER A 253 14.69 10.80 -8.68
CA SER A 253 13.95 11.14 -9.89
C SER A 253 12.88 10.09 -10.18
N LEU A 254 11.71 10.55 -10.56
CA LEU A 254 10.59 9.72 -10.98
C LEU A 254 9.93 10.42 -12.17
N GLU A 255 9.94 9.78 -13.31
CA GLU A 255 9.28 10.29 -14.51
C GLU A 255 7.94 9.60 -14.69
N LEU A 256 6.86 10.37 -14.60
CA LEU A 256 5.49 9.93 -14.85
C LEU A 256 4.84 10.86 -15.88
N PRO A 257 3.84 10.37 -16.64
CA PRO A 257 3.12 11.20 -17.60
C PRO A 257 2.50 12.43 -16.93
N GLU A 258 2.50 13.56 -17.63
CA GLU A 258 1.83 14.79 -17.18
C GLU A 258 0.32 14.69 -17.36
N GLU A 259 -0.43 15.35 -16.48
CA GLU A 259 -1.89 15.47 -16.55
C GLU A 259 -2.26 16.69 -17.40
N ASP A 260 -2.13 16.57 -18.71
CA ASP A 260 -2.35 17.64 -19.68
C ASP A 260 -3.54 17.41 -20.63
N GLN A 261 -4.24 16.29 -20.46
CA GLN A 261 -5.38 15.97 -21.32
C GLN A 261 -6.65 16.72 -20.91
N SER A 262 -7.47 17.01 -21.90
CA SER A 262 -8.75 17.69 -21.71
C SER A 262 -9.88 16.70 -21.53
N VAL A 263 -10.92 17.13 -20.82
CA VAL A 263 -12.21 16.41 -20.75
C VAL A 263 -12.89 16.45 -22.11
N LEU A 264 -13.33 15.31 -22.62
CA LEU A 264 -14.14 15.24 -23.82
C LEU A 264 -15.62 15.41 -23.44
N VAL A 265 -16.23 16.44 -23.98
CA VAL A 265 -17.64 16.79 -23.68
C VAL A 265 -18.52 16.45 -24.87
N GLY A 266 -19.41 15.47 -24.71
CA GLY A 266 -20.43 15.13 -25.70
C GLY A 266 -21.60 16.12 -25.72
N ARG A 267 -22.29 16.24 -26.85
CA ARG A 267 -23.50 17.10 -27.00
C ARG A 267 -24.66 16.63 -26.11
N ASP A 268 -24.66 15.38 -25.71
CA ASP A 268 -25.61 14.74 -24.80
C ASP A 268 -25.28 14.97 -23.33
N GLY A 269 -24.24 15.75 -23.02
CA GLY A 269 -23.76 15.98 -21.67
C GLY A 269 -22.84 14.85 -21.11
N LYS A 270 -22.41 13.91 -21.95
CA LYS A 270 -21.44 12.89 -21.59
C LYS A 270 -20.06 13.50 -21.42
N LEU A 271 -19.38 13.18 -20.33
CA LEU A 271 -18.00 13.57 -20.03
C LEU A 271 -17.13 12.33 -20.07
N GLU A 272 -16.14 12.31 -20.94
CA GLU A 272 -15.15 11.23 -21.01
C GLU A 272 -13.76 11.75 -20.63
N MET A 273 -13.09 11.02 -19.77
CA MET A 273 -11.79 11.39 -19.20
C MET A 273 -10.88 10.18 -19.14
N THR A 274 -9.60 10.41 -19.34
CA THR A 274 -8.52 9.44 -19.07
C THR A 274 -7.85 9.75 -17.72
N PRO A 275 -6.97 8.89 -17.20
CA PRO A 275 -6.14 9.19 -16.05
C PRO A 275 -5.28 10.46 -16.19
N LEU A 276 -4.97 10.88 -17.43
CA LEU A 276 -4.15 12.06 -17.70
C LEU A 276 -4.95 13.38 -17.78
N VAL A 277 -6.25 13.34 -17.56
CA VAL A 277 -7.02 14.57 -17.22
C VAL A 277 -6.65 14.96 -15.78
N PRO A 278 -6.36 16.24 -15.49
CA PRO A 278 -5.96 16.67 -14.15
C PRO A 278 -6.89 16.13 -13.07
N ARG A 279 -6.32 15.45 -12.06
CA ARG A 279 -7.05 14.82 -10.95
C ARG A 279 -7.96 15.82 -10.22
N ILE A 280 -7.48 17.04 -10.05
CA ILE A 280 -8.29 18.10 -9.42
C ILE A 280 -9.53 18.43 -10.27
N ALA A 281 -9.43 18.43 -11.59
CA ALA A 281 -10.56 18.65 -12.48
C ALA A 281 -11.56 17.48 -12.40
N ARG A 282 -11.06 16.22 -12.44
CA ARG A 282 -11.91 15.02 -12.26
C ARG A 282 -12.65 15.04 -10.92
N TYR A 283 -11.94 15.39 -9.84
CA TYR A 283 -12.50 15.53 -8.49
C TYR A 283 -13.63 16.58 -8.45
N GLN A 284 -13.46 17.71 -9.13
CA GLN A 284 -14.49 18.74 -9.18
C GLN A 284 -15.68 18.32 -10.04
N LEU A 285 -15.44 17.74 -11.22
CA LEU A 285 -16.51 17.28 -12.13
C LEU A 285 -17.35 16.16 -11.53
N ALA A 286 -16.75 15.28 -10.73
CA ALA A 286 -17.47 14.21 -10.05
C ALA A 286 -18.67 14.69 -9.21
N ARG A 287 -18.65 15.94 -8.75
CA ARG A 287 -19.70 16.59 -7.97
C ARG A 287 -20.92 17.00 -8.80
N PHE A 288 -20.72 17.29 -10.09
CA PHE A 288 -21.74 17.84 -10.97
C PHE A 288 -22.37 16.80 -11.89
N ALA A 289 -21.91 15.55 -11.86
CA ALA A 289 -22.28 14.56 -12.84
C ALA A 289 -22.59 13.20 -12.20
N GLU A 290 -23.46 12.45 -12.82
CA GLU A 290 -23.68 11.05 -12.48
C GLU A 290 -22.52 10.20 -12.99
N TRP A 291 -22.02 9.32 -12.15
CA TRP A 291 -20.93 8.43 -12.50
C TRP A 291 -21.46 7.22 -13.27
N ARG A 292 -20.87 6.92 -14.45
CA ARG A 292 -21.28 5.81 -15.32
C ARG A 292 -20.25 4.71 -15.40
N THR A 293 -18.97 5.07 -15.53
CA THR A 293 -17.87 4.12 -15.69
C THR A 293 -16.65 4.60 -14.91
N LEU A 294 -16.07 3.68 -14.13
CA LEU A 294 -14.83 3.88 -13.38
C LEU A 294 -13.87 2.72 -13.73
N GLN A 295 -13.17 2.83 -14.86
CA GLN A 295 -12.16 1.85 -15.27
C GLN A 295 -10.75 2.42 -15.08
N ALA A 296 -9.74 1.55 -15.12
CA ALA A 296 -8.36 1.97 -14.91
C ALA A 296 -7.86 3.03 -15.90
N ASP A 297 -8.38 3.00 -17.12
CA ASP A 297 -7.97 3.83 -18.25
C ASP A 297 -9.05 4.83 -18.69
N ARG A 298 -10.24 4.77 -18.10
CA ARG A 298 -11.39 5.57 -18.57
C ARG A 298 -12.40 5.86 -17.47
N TYR A 299 -12.76 7.14 -17.39
CA TYR A 299 -13.84 7.63 -16.54
C TYR A 299 -14.94 8.23 -17.41
N VAL A 300 -16.19 7.81 -17.19
CA VAL A 300 -17.34 8.35 -17.91
C VAL A 300 -18.34 8.87 -16.91
N PHE A 301 -18.64 10.16 -17.00
CA PHE A 301 -19.65 10.84 -16.21
C PHE A 301 -20.74 11.39 -17.14
N GLN A 302 -21.93 11.65 -16.59
CA GLN A 302 -23.07 12.17 -17.32
C GLN A 302 -23.63 13.39 -16.61
N LEU A 303 -23.58 14.53 -17.26
CA LEU A 303 -24.35 15.72 -16.82
C LEU A 303 -25.83 15.51 -17.10
N THR A 304 -26.64 15.67 -16.07
CA THR A 304 -28.09 15.63 -16.15
C THR A 304 -28.67 16.87 -15.47
N PRO A 305 -29.89 17.31 -15.82
CA PRO A 305 -30.55 18.40 -15.09
C PRO A 305 -30.61 18.14 -13.58
N ALA A 306 -30.86 16.88 -13.19
CA ALA A 306 -30.91 16.47 -11.77
C ALA A 306 -29.55 16.61 -11.09
N SER A 307 -28.44 16.16 -11.73
CA SER A 307 -27.09 16.25 -11.15
C SER A 307 -26.64 17.71 -11.02
N LEU A 308 -27.00 18.58 -11.95
CA LEU A 308 -26.67 20.01 -11.89
C LEU A 308 -27.48 20.72 -10.79
N GLN A 309 -28.74 20.37 -10.60
CA GLN A 309 -29.56 20.91 -9.52
C GLN A 309 -29.02 20.48 -8.14
N ALA A 310 -28.73 19.20 -7.96
CA ALA A 310 -28.16 18.68 -6.70
C ALA A 310 -26.79 19.29 -6.35
N ALA A 311 -26.03 19.74 -7.34
CA ALA A 311 -24.73 20.40 -7.11
C ALA A 311 -24.84 21.88 -6.75
N GLY A 312 -26.01 22.49 -6.91
CA GLY A 312 -26.30 23.90 -6.59
C GLY A 312 -26.85 24.10 -5.17
N GLU A 313 -27.28 23.02 -4.54
CA GLU A 313 -27.71 22.93 -3.14
C GLU A 313 -26.50 22.62 -2.22
#